data_f99b20576cbe17f52fcf94e613d2dfa6
#
_entry.id   f99b20576cbe17f52fcf94e613d2dfa6
#
_cell.length_a   1.000
_cell.length_b   1.000
_cell.length_c   1.000
_cell.angle_alpha   90.00
_cell.angle_beta   90.00
_cell.angle_gamma   90.00
#
_symmetry.space_group_name_H-M   'P 1'
#
loop_
_entity.id
_entity.type
_entity.pdbx_description
1 polymer ?
#
loop_
_entity_poly.entity_id
_entity_poly.type
_entity_poly.pdbx_seq_one_letter_code
_entity_poly.pdbx_strand_id
1 'polypeptide(L)'
;MYADIARLGASLVVISPELPVRTADMATKQKLTFPIVWDEKSTVAEAFGLAFTLPDDLREVYLSLGIDLPLRNGDASWQLPVPARFVVDGEGIVRSVEADVDYKFRPEPEPTVALLRDIVAG
;
A
#
# COMPACT_ATOMS: atom_id res chain seq x y z
N MET A 1 8.42 -7.91 10.86
CA MET A 1 8.52 -6.45 10.70
C MET A 1 7.54 -5.66 11.57
N TYR A 2 6.26 -5.99 11.55
CA TYR A 2 5.26 -5.21 12.30
C TYR A 2 5.51 -5.20 13.80
N ALA A 3 5.92 -6.31 14.38
CA ALA A 3 6.21 -6.37 15.81
C ALA A 3 7.35 -5.42 16.20
N ASP A 4 8.36 -5.26 15.34
CA ASP A 4 9.46 -4.34 15.58
C ASP A 4 8.99 -2.89 15.50
N ILE A 5 8.12 -2.58 14.55
CA ILE A 5 7.52 -1.26 14.40
C ILE A 5 6.70 -0.89 15.64
N ALA A 6 5.87 -1.81 16.11
CA ALA A 6 5.03 -1.59 17.28
C ALA A 6 5.87 -1.36 18.55
N ARG A 7 6.96 -2.12 18.71
CA ARG A 7 7.88 -1.95 19.86
C ARG A 7 8.54 -0.58 19.89
N LEU A 8 8.74 0.03 18.73
CA LEU A 8 9.32 1.38 18.63
C LEU A 8 8.29 2.50 18.84
N GLY A 9 7.03 2.14 19.12
CA GLY A 9 5.97 3.12 19.28
C GLY A 9 5.44 3.68 17.97
N ALA A 10 5.77 3.06 16.85
CA ALA A 10 5.28 3.44 15.53
C ALA A 10 4.04 2.63 15.15
N SER A 11 3.32 3.10 14.14
CA SER A 11 2.15 2.42 13.61
C SER A 11 2.36 2.13 12.13
N LEU A 12 1.80 1.01 11.67
CA LEU A 12 1.76 0.66 10.26
C LEU A 12 0.32 0.76 9.76
N VAL A 13 0.11 1.47 8.66
CA VAL A 13 -1.18 1.54 7.99
C VAL A 13 -0.97 1.17 6.53
N VAL A 14 -1.78 0.25 6.03
CA VAL A 14 -1.79 -0.12 4.62
C VAL A 14 -2.99 0.54 3.96
N ILE A 15 -2.78 1.12 2.79
CA ILE A 15 -3.83 1.80 2.02
C ILE A 15 -3.98 1.06 0.69
N SER A 16 -5.18 0.61 0.37
CA SER A 16 -5.47 -0.21 -0.81
C SER A 16 -6.76 0.23 -1.47
N PRO A 17 -6.82 0.25 -2.82
CA PRO A 17 -8.07 0.54 -3.54
C PRO A 17 -9.06 -0.61 -3.55
N GLU A 18 -8.66 -1.81 -3.11
CA GLU A 18 -9.56 -2.96 -3.06
C GLU A 18 -10.73 -2.74 -2.11
N LEU A 19 -11.89 -3.28 -2.46
CA LEU A 19 -13.09 -3.17 -1.63
C LEU A 19 -12.83 -3.70 -0.21
N PRO A 20 -13.40 -3.06 0.83
CA PRO A 20 -13.16 -3.45 2.22
C PRO A 20 -13.48 -4.91 2.53
N VAL A 21 -14.49 -5.49 1.87
CA VAL A 21 -14.85 -6.89 2.07
C VAL A 21 -13.70 -7.84 1.67
N ARG A 22 -12.94 -7.47 0.64
CA ARG A 22 -11.79 -8.28 0.19
C ARG A 22 -10.59 -8.14 1.10
N THR A 23 -10.29 -6.91 1.52
CA THR A 23 -9.15 -6.68 2.42
C THR A 23 -9.42 -7.23 3.81
N ALA A 24 -10.66 -7.17 4.29
CA ALA A 24 -11.05 -7.77 5.56
C ALA A 24 -10.89 -9.30 5.54
N ASP A 25 -11.29 -9.94 4.44
CA ASP A 25 -11.12 -11.38 4.27
C ASP A 25 -9.63 -11.79 4.26
N MET A 26 -8.81 -11.04 3.53
CA MET A 26 -7.36 -11.24 3.51
C MET A 26 -6.75 -11.04 4.90
N ALA A 27 -7.15 -9.98 5.62
CA ALA A 27 -6.65 -9.70 6.95
C ALA A 27 -6.97 -10.84 7.92
N THR A 28 -8.18 -11.41 7.83
CA THR A 28 -8.59 -12.56 8.63
C THR A 28 -7.77 -13.80 8.30
N LYS A 29 -7.61 -14.11 7.02
CA LYS A 29 -6.87 -15.30 6.57
C LYS A 29 -5.40 -15.23 6.92
N GLN A 30 -4.79 -14.06 6.85
CA GLN A 30 -3.36 -13.85 7.13
C GLN A 30 -3.10 -13.38 8.57
N LYS A 31 -4.14 -13.26 9.39
CA LYS A 31 -4.04 -12.83 10.79
C LYS A 31 -3.31 -11.51 10.95
N LEU A 32 -3.61 -10.56 10.09
CA LEU A 32 -3.01 -9.22 10.16
C LEU A 32 -3.56 -8.45 11.35
N THR A 33 -2.67 -7.72 12.03
CA THR A 33 -3.02 -6.94 13.23
C THR A 33 -2.96 -5.43 13.00
N PHE A 34 -2.53 -5.00 11.83
CA PHE A 34 -2.50 -3.58 11.46
C PHE A 34 -3.69 -3.25 10.54
N PRO A 35 -4.15 -1.98 10.54
CA PRO A 35 -5.30 -1.60 9.72
C PRO A 35 -4.96 -1.56 8.22
N ILE A 36 -5.93 -1.95 7.41
CA ILE A 36 -5.92 -1.75 5.95
C ILE A 36 -7.05 -0.78 5.65
N VAL A 37 -6.70 0.41 5.18
CA VAL A 37 -7.66 1.48 4.90
C VAL A 37 -8.05 1.42 3.42
N TRP A 38 -9.35 1.58 3.16
CA TRP A 38 -9.85 1.59 1.79
C TRP A 38 -9.63 2.95 1.14
N ASP A 39 -8.88 2.94 0.02
CA ASP A 39 -8.69 4.10 -0.82
C ASP A 39 -9.69 4.06 -1.99
N GLU A 40 -10.89 4.53 -1.76
CA GLU A 40 -11.95 4.53 -2.76
C GLU A 40 -11.49 5.29 -4.01
N LYS A 41 -11.57 4.61 -5.18
CA LYS A 41 -11.19 5.18 -6.48
C LYS A 41 -9.74 5.68 -6.54
N SER A 42 -8.86 5.15 -5.70
CA SER A 42 -7.46 5.55 -5.63
C SER A 42 -7.26 7.05 -5.36
N THR A 43 -8.16 7.67 -4.61
CA THR A 43 -8.13 9.10 -4.33
C THR A 43 -6.87 9.52 -3.59
N VAL A 44 -6.47 8.77 -2.56
CA VAL A 44 -5.25 9.06 -1.79
C VAL A 44 -4.02 8.80 -2.65
N ALA A 45 -3.99 7.68 -3.39
CA ALA A 45 -2.88 7.37 -4.29
C ALA A 45 -2.68 8.49 -5.32
N GLU A 46 -3.76 9.03 -5.87
CA GLU A 46 -3.69 10.15 -6.81
C GLU A 46 -3.11 11.40 -6.14
N ALA A 47 -3.54 11.71 -4.92
CA ALA A 47 -3.03 12.85 -4.17
C ALA A 47 -1.52 12.76 -3.91
N PHE A 48 -0.98 11.55 -3.75
CA PHE A 48 0.45 11.31 -3.58
C PHE A 48 1.20 11.14 -4.91
N GLY A 49 0.51 11.28 -6.05
CA GLY A 49 1.13 11.13 -7.37
C GLY A 49 1.44 9.67 -7.73
N LEU A 50 0.78 8.72 -7.11
CA LEU A 50 1.05 7.29 -7.28
C LEU A 50 0.05 6.57 -8.19
N ALA A 51 -1.08 7.18 -8.50
CA ALA A 51 -2.12 6.54 -9.30
C ALA A 51 -1.74 6.51 -10.77
N PHE A 52 -1.98 5.38 -11.43
CA PHE A 52 -1.85 5.24 -12.87
C PHE A 52 -2.99 4.39 -13.41
N THR A 53 -3.30 4.57 -14.70
CA THR A 53 -4.33 3.79 -15.38
C THR A 53 -3.68 2.66 -16.16
N LEU A 54 -4.17 1.44 -15.96
CA LEU A 54 -3.64 0.28 -16.67
C LEU A 54 -3.97 0.38 -18.17
N PRO A 55 -2.98 0.25 -19.07
CA PRO A 55 -3.22 0.29 -20.52
C PRO A 55 -4.17 -0.80 -21.00
N ASP A 56 -4.92 -0.54 -22.06
CA ASP A 56 -5.96 -1.45 -22.56
C ASP A 56 -5.45 -2.85 -22.90
N ASP A 57 -4.26 -2.95 -23.50
CA ASP A 57 -3.65 -4.24 -23.84
C ASP A 57 -3.33 -5.07 -22.59
N LEU A 58 -2.92 -4.42 -21.48
CA LEU A 58 -2.68 -5.09 -20.23
C LEU A 58 -3.98 -5.48 -19.50
N ARG A 59 -5.08 -4.77 -19.74
CA ARG A 59 -6.38 -5.13 -19.17
C ARG A 59 -6.82 -6.52 -19.61
N GLU A 60 -6.65 -6.83 -20.90
CA GLU A 60 -6.98 -8.14 -21.42
C GLU A 60 -6.12 -9.24 -20.81
N VAL A 61 -4.83 -8.98 -20.64
CA VAL A 61 -3.91 -9.92 -19.98
C VAL A 61 -4.35 -10.16 -18.53
N TYR A 62 -4.69 -9.12 -17.80
CA TYR A 62 -5.15 -9.25 -16.42
C TYR A 62 -6.43 -10.08 -16.33
N LEU A 63 -7.41 -9.80 -17.20
CA LEU A 63 -8.66 -10.57 -17.22
C LEU A 63 -8.42 -12.04 -17.54
N SER A 64 -7.49 -12.34 -18.45
CA SER A 64 -7.14 -13.72 -18.80
C SER A 64 -6.49 -14.47 -17.63
N LEU A 65 -5.87 -13.75 -16.69
CA LEU A 65 -5.28 -14.30 -15.48
C LEU A 65 -6.28 -14.35 -14.30
N GLY A 66 -7.53 -13.99 -14.54
CA GLY A 66 -8.55 -13.96 -13.51
C GLY A 66 -8.49 -12.72 -12.62
N ILE A 67 -7.77 -11.69 -13.04
CA ILE A 67 -7.65 -10.43 -12.28
C ILE A 67 -8.58 -9.39 -12.90
N ASP A 68 -9.72 -9.15 -12.26
CA ASP A 68 -10.72 -8.18 -12.68
C ASP A 68 -10.67 -6.99 -11.71
N LEU A 69 -9.96 -5.93 -12.09
CA LEU A 69 -9.78 -4.77 -11.22
C LEU A 69 -11.10 -4.03 -10.92
N PRO A 70 -12.00 -3.81 -11.91
CA PRO A 70 -13.29 -3.21 -11.60
C PRO A 70 -14.08 -3.98 -10.54
N LEU A 71 -14.06 -5.30 -10.60
CA LEU A 71 -14.72 -6.14 -9.60
C LEU A 71 -14.05 -6.05 -8.23
N ARG A 72 -12.71 -6.06 -8.18
CA ARG A 72 -11.95 -6.03 -6.94
C ARG A 72 -12.04 -4.68 -6.23
N ASN A 73 -12.04 -3.59 -7.00
CA ASN A 73 -11.96 -2.24 -6.46
C ASN A 73 -13.31 -1.51 -6.45
N GLY A 74 -14.32 -2.07 -7.11
CA GLY A 74 -15.62 -1.40 -7.24
C GLY A 74 -15.55 -0.12 -8.07
N ASP A 75 -14.58 -0.01 -8.97
CA ASP A 75 -14.30 1.19 -9.75
C ASP A 75 -13.89 0.77 -11.18
N ALA A 76 -14.59 1.29 -12.17
CA ALA A 76 -14.37 0.93 -13.58
C ALA A 76 -13.17 1.63 -14.24
N SER A 77 -12.42 2.42 -13.50
CA SER A 77 -11.33 3.24 -14.06
C SER A 77 -10.07 2.45 -14.42
N TRP A 78 -9.89 1.25 -13.89
CA TRP A 78 -8.67 0.46 -14.03
C TRP A 78 -7.43 1.19 -13.48
N GLN A 79 -7.62 2.03 -12.47
CA GLN A 79 -6.52 2.70 -11.79
C GLN A 79 -5.90 1.79 -10.73
N LEU A 80 -4.58 1.90 -10.61
CA LEU A 80 -3.79 1.20 -9.61
C LEU A 80 -2.81 2.18 -8.98
N PRO A 81 -2.46 1.97 -7.70
CA PRO A 81 -1.36 2.72 -7.11
C PRO A 81 -0.02 2.08 -7.48
N VAL A 82 0.99 2.91 -7.69
CA VAL A 82 2.39 2.44 -7.70
C VAL A 82 2.69 1.96 -6.28
N PRO A 83 3.23 0.74 -6.10
CA PRO A 83 3.61 0.27 -4.77
C PRO A 83 4.60 1.24 -4.12
N ALA A 84 4.30 1.67 -2.90
CA ALA A 84 5.12 2.66 -2.22
C ALA A 84 5.08 2.45 -0.70
N ARG A 85 6.14 2.90 -0.04
CA ARG A 85 6.25 2.92 1.41
C ARG A 85 6.72 4.30 1.84
N PHE A 86 5.97 4.91 2.74
CA PHE A 86 6.29 6.22 3.32
C PHE A 86 6.59 6.04 4.80
N VAL A 87 7.61 6.73 5.28
CA VAL A 87 7.87 6.85 6.72
C VAL A 87 7.63 8.30 7.10
N VAL A 88 6.74 8.51 8.06
CA VAL A 88 6.35 9.85 8.52
C VAL A 88 6.65 9.95 10.01
N ASP A 89 7.26 11.06 10.44
CA ASP A 89 7.56 11.28 11.85
C ASP A 89 6.36 11.86 12.61
N GLY A 90 6.54 12.07 13.92
CA GLY A 90 5.47 12.58 14.78
C GLY A 90 5.04 14.02 14.49
N GLU A 91 5.80 14.75 13.69
CA GLU A 91 5.47 16.11 13.26
C GLU A 91 4.77 16.14 11.89
N GLY A 92 4.53 14.98 11.29
CA GLY A 92 3.89 14.88 9.98
C GLY A 92 4.85 15.07 8.81
N ILE A 93 6.15 15.02 9.06
CA ILE A 93 7.18 15.19 8.02
C ILE A 93 7.56 13.84 7.44
N VAL A 94 7.54 13.72 6.11
CA VAL A 94 7.96 12.50 5.42
C VAL A 94 9.48 12.37 5.52
N ARG A 95 9.94 11.29 6.12
CA ARG A 95 11.36 11.00 6.33
C ARG A 95 11.94 10.04 5.31
N SER A 96 11.10 9.27 4.63
CA SER A 96 11.53 8.34 3.60
C SER A 96 10.36 8.04 2.66
N VAL A 97 10.68 7.89 1.38
CA VAL A 97 9.74 7.45 0.34
C VAL A 97 10.45 6.39 -0.48
N GLU A 98 9.82 5.22 -0.62
CA GLU A 98 10.27 4.17 -1.52
C GLU A 98 9.11 3.82 -2.43
N ALA A 99 9.25 4.10 -3.73
CA ALA A 99 8.21 3.83 -4.73
C ALA A 99 8.88 3.35 -6.02
N ASP A 100 8.27 2.36 -6.68
CA ASP A 100 8.78 1.84 -7.94
C ASP A 100 7.61 1.43 -8.83
N VAL A 101 7.70 1.74 -10.12
CA VAL A 101 6.69 1.34 -11.11
C VAL A 101 6.71 -0.16 -11.38
N ASP A 102 7.79 -0.86 -11.04
CA ASP A 102 7.83 -2.32 -11.10
C ASP A 102 7.07 -2.89 -9.91
N TYR A 103 5.87 -3.40 -10.16
CA TYR A 103 5.01 -3.96 -9.11
C TYR A 103 5.63 -5.18 -8.40
N LYS A 104 6.68 -5.77 -8.95
CA LYS A 104 7.42 -6.88 -8.33
C LYS A 104 8.41 -6.39 -7.30
N PHE A 105 8.78 -5.11 -7.35
CA PHE A 105 9.69 -4.53 -6.38
C PHE A 105 9.00 -4.41 -5.02
N ARG A 106 9.70 -4.87 -4.00
CA ARG A 106 9.24 -4.75 -2.61
C ARG A 106 10.44 -4.38 -1.75
N PRO A 107 10.47 -3.18 -1.17
CA PRO A 107 11.59 -2.76 -0.30
C PRO A 107 11.76 -3.72 0.89
N GLU A 108 13.00 -3.99 1.23
CA GLU A 108 13.30 -4.77 2.43
C GLU A 108 12.81 -4.03 3.69
N PRO A 109 12.34 -4.74 4.72
CA PRO A 109 11.85 -4.09 5.93
C PRO A 109 12.96 -3.50 6.83
N GLU A 110 14.16 -4.03 6.79
CA GLU A 110 15.24 -3.64 7.69
C GLU A 110 15.63 -2.17 7.61
N PRO A 111 15.81 -1.55 6.41
CA PRO A 111 16.10 -0.11 6.34
C PRO A 111 14.99 0.75 6.95
N THR A 112 13.73 0.33 6.81
CA THR A 112 12.59 1.05 7.40
C THR A 112 12.64 0.97 8.92
N VAL A 113 12.89 -0.20 9.48
CA VAL A 113 13.01 -0.40 10.93
C VAL A 113 14.19 0.40 11.48
N ALA A 114 15.33 0.40 10.78
CA ALA A 114 16.50 1.18 11.19
C ALA A 114 16.20 2.68 11.21
N LEU A 115 15.50 3.19 10.20
CA LEU A 115 15.10 4.60 10.14
C LEU A 115 14.15 4.95 11.30
N LEU A 116 13.20 4.08 11.62
CA LEU A 116 12.27 4.30 12.73
C LEU A 116 13.00 4.35 14.07
N ARG A 117 14.02 3.51 14.26
CA ARG A 117 14.86 3.57 15.44
C ARG A 117 15.57 4.91 15.58
N ASP A 118 16.10 5.43 14.46
CA ASP A 118 16.77 6.73 14.45
C ASP A 118 15.81 7.87 14.78
N ILE A 119 14.60 7.83 14.25
CA ILE A 119 13.56 8.84 14.51
C ILE A 119 13.18 8.83 16.00
N VAL A 120 12.98 7.65 16.56
CA VAL A 120 12.56 7.50 17.97
C VAL A 120 13.70 7.90 18.91
N ALA A 121 14.95 7.59 18.57
CA ALA A 121 16.12 7.94 19.38
C ALA A 121 16.46 9.42 19.30
N GLY A 122 16.14 10.06 18.21
CA GLY A 122 16.43 11.47 17.98
C GLY A 122 15.35 12.39 18.42
#